data_de2d608fd82668dc4de52704ca9b9af5
#
_entry.id   de2d608fd82668dc4de52704ca9b9af5
#
_cell.length_a   1.000
_cell.length_b   1.000
_cell.length_c   1.000
_cell.angle_alpha   90.00
_cell.angle_beta   90.00
_cell.angle_gamma   90.00
#
_symmetry.space_group_name_H-M   'P 1'
#
loop_
_entity.id
_entity.type
_entity.pdbx_description
1 polymer ?
#
loop_
_entity_poly.entity_id
_entity_poly.type
_entity_poly.pdbx_seq_one_letter_code
_entity_poly.pdbx_strand_id
1 'polypeptide(L)'
;MTLALQLFSMRHCADQIALLAQLPAMGIKHVEGYGGIYGDPSTYRAAMDANGITMPSGHMDLAQVEGAFDSTLEIIQTLGIKRVFAPYLVEEDRPTTAEGYKDLAGRLNAAAKRYAEHGLPFGWHNHDFEFFALPDGAIPMDIILDNAPEITWEADLAWIVRGGADPLDYVARYGDRLSCIHVKDIAADGTNLDEDGWADLGDGVLGWTALLKACRAQSSDLIYALEHDKPTDPIAYADRAAAKFRMLWSATQ
;
A
#
# COMPACT_ATOMS: atom_id res chain seq x y z
N MET A 1 -8.14 -14.68 2.44
CA MET A 1 -7.27 -13.62 2.97
C MET A 1 -5.91 -13.73 2.28
N THR A 2 -5.46 -12.66 1.66
CA THR A 2 -4.13 -12.56 1.04
C THR A 2 -3.26 -11.67 1.91
N LEU A 3 -2.23 -12.26 2.56
CA LEU A 3 -1.23 -11.53 3.34
C LEU A 3 0.02 -11.35 2.49
N ALA A 4 0.39 -10.10 2.21
CA ALA A 4 1.59 -9.73 1.49
C ALA A 4 2.59 -8.97 2.39
N LEU A 5 3.83 -8.88 1.95
CA LEU A 5 4.84 -7.99 2.51
C LEU A 5 5.17 -6.91 1.48
N GLN A 6 5.02 -5.63 1.85
CA GLN A 6 5.47 -4.51 1.01
C GLN A 6 7.01 -4.49 1.01
N LEU A 7 7.59 -4.67 -0.17
CA LEU A 7 9.05 -4.80 -0.32
C LEU A 7 9.81 -3.49 -0.10
N PHE A 8 9.11 -2.36 -0.07
CA PHE A 8 9.71 -1.09 0.34
C PHE A 8 10.27 -1.15 1.77
N SER A 9 9.63 -1.89 2.67
CA SER A 9 10.14 -2.16 4.02
C SER A 9 11.51 -2.84 4.01
N MET A 10 11.80 -3.57 2.94
CA MET A 10 13.03 -4.36 2.78
C MET A 10 14.10 -3.66 1.92
N ARG A 11 13.85 -2.41 1.48
CA ARG A 11 14.69 -1.69 0.49
C ARG A 11 16.16 -1.55 0.87
N HIS A 12 16.47 -1.62 2.16
CA HIS A 12 17.84 -1.56 2.67
C HIS A 12 18.51 -2.93 2.84
N CYS A 13 17.83 -4.03 2.54
CA CYS A 13 18.47 -5.34 2.45
C CYS A 13 19.43 -5.36 1.26
N ALA A 14 20.66 -5.83 1.50
CA ALA A 14 21.72 -5.79 0.50
C ALA A 14 21.43 -6.66 -0.74
N ASP A 15 20.67 -7.75 -0.57
CA ASP A 15 20.31 -8.68 -1.65
C ASP A 15 18.80 -8.95 -1.63
N GLN A 16 18.08 -8.22 -2.49
CA GLN A 16 16.63 -8.31 -2.65
C GLN A 16 16.17 -9.66 -3.22
N ILE A 17 17.04 -10.36 -3.97
CA ILE A 17 16.74 -11.67 -4.54
C ILE A 17 16.90 -12.74 -3.45
N ALA A 18 18.00 -12.72 -2.69
CA ALA A 18 18.22 -13.67 -1.61
C ALA A 18 17.18 -13.54 -0.48
N LEU A 19 16.62 -12.34 -0.27
CA LEU A 19 15.52 -12.10 0.65
C LEU A 19 14.32 -13.00 0.35
N LEU A 20 13.93 -13.14 -0.93
CA LEU A 20 12.75 -13.93 -1.33
C LEU A 20 12.82 -15.38 -0.84
N ALA A 21 14.03 -15.97 -0.76
CA ALA A 21 14.21 -17.33 -0.27
C ALA A 21 13.90 -17.50 1.24
N GLN A 22 13.89 -16.40 2.01
CA GLN A 22 13.62 -16.44 3.46
C GLN A 22 12.14 -16.30 3.79
N LEU A 23 11.36 -15.61 2.96
CA LEU A 23 9.96 -15.27 3.23
C LEU A 23 9.03 -16.48 3.45
N PRO A 24 9.15 -17.61 2.71
CA PRO A 24 8.27 -18.77 2.92
C PRO A 24 8.40 -19.38 4.32
N ALA A 25 9.59 -19.34 4.94
CA ALA A 25 9.80 -19.83 6.31
C ALA A 25 9.02 -19.00 7.35
N MET A 26 8.79 -17.71 7.06
CA MET A 26 7.97 -16.80 7.87
C MET A 26 6.47 -16.94 7.56
N GLY A 27 6.09 -17.83 6.60
CA GLY A 27 4.72 -17.99 6.12
C GLY A 27 4.24 -16.87 5.21
N ILE A 28 5.16 -16.08 4.62
CA ILE A 28 4.88 -15.04 3.64
C ILE A 28 5.03 -15.64 2.23
N LYS A 29 3.95 -15.66 1.47
CA LYS A 29 3.91 -16.20 0.10
C LYS A 29 3.54 -15.15 -0.94
N HIS A 30 3.22 -13.95 -0.50
CA HIS A 30 2.88 -12.84 -1.37
C HIS A 30 3.70 -11.63 -0.98
N VAL A 31 4.11 -10.86 -1.97
CA VAL A 31 4.83 -9.60 -1.79
C VAL A 31 4.12 -8.51 -2.59
N GLU A 32 4.29 -7.29 -2.16
CA GLU A 32 3.91 -6.12 -2.93
C GLU A 32 5.16 -5.43 -3.47
N GLY A 33 5.13 -5.11 -4.76
CA GLY A 33 6.27 -4.55 -5.46
C GLY A 33 6.34 -3.02 -5.31
N TYR A 34 7.54 -2.48 -5.52
CA TYR A 34 7.79 -1.04 -5.59
C TYR A 34 8.87 -0.73 -6.63
N GLY A 35 9.01 0.53 -7.04
CA GLY A 35 9.89 0.97 -8.13
C GLY A 35 11.34 0.48 -8.05
N GLY A 36 11.87 0.27 -6.84
CA GLY A 36 13.27 -0.14 -6.64
C GLY A 36 13.62 -1.55 -7.13
N ILE A 37 12.61 -2.40 -7.38
CA ILE A 37 12.83 -3.79 -7.85
C ILE A 37 12.51 -4.00 -9.33
N TYR A 38 12.01 -3.00 -10.02
CA TYR A 38 11.52 -3.14 -11.40
C TYR A 38 12.59 -3.01 -12.49
N GLY A 39 13.87 -2.81 -12.10
CA GLY A 39 14.98 -2.68 -13.06
C GLY A 39 15.30 -3.97 -13.83
N ASP A 40 15.04 -5.15 -13.25
CA ASP A 40 15.14 -6.46 -13.91
C ASP A 40 13.97 -7.36 -13.48
N PRO A 41 12.77 -7.14 -14.06
CA PRO A 41 11.57 -7.87 -13.66
C PRO A 41 11.67 -9.37 -13.96
N SER A 42 12.42 -9.77 -15.00
CA SER A 42 12.56 -11.18 -15.37
C SER A 42 13.35 -11.96 -14.32
N THR A 43 14.49 -11.44 -13.87
CA THR A 43 15.29 -12.05 -12.80
C THR A 43 14.50 -12.11 -11.50
N TYR A 44 13.77 -11.03 -11.17
CA TYR A 44 12.94 -10.99 -9.96
C TYR A 44 11.80 -12.03 -10.03
N ARG A 45 11.14 -12.14 -11.19
CA ARG A 45 10.11 -13.16 -11.45
C ARG A 45 10.63 -14.57 -11.27
N ALA A 46 11.77 -14.88 -11.86
CA ALA A 46 12.38 -16.21 -11.73
C ALA A 46 12.70 -16.56 -10.26
N ALA A 47 13.18 -15.60 -9.49
CA ALA A 47 13.44 -15.78 -8.06
C ALA A 47 12.14 -15.99 -7.25
N MET A 48 11.08 -15.27 -7.57
CA MET A 48 9.76 -15.50 -6.95
C MET A 48 9.24 -16.90 -7.26
N ASP A 49 9.29 -17.34 -8.51
CA ASP A 49 8.83 -18.66 -8.93
C ASP A 49 9.62 -19.79 -8.24
N ALA A 50 10.95 -19.65 -8.12
CA ALA A 50 11.80 -20.60 -7.42
C ALA A 50 11.45 -20.77 -5.94
N ASN A 51 10.83 -19.76 -5.31
CA ASN A 51 10.46 -19.75 -3.90
C ASN A 51 8.95 -19.86 -3.66
N GLY A 52 8.14 -20.06 -4.70
CA GLY A 52 6.68 -20.13 -4.58
C GLY A 52 6.03 -18.84 -4.11
N ILE A 53 6.60 -17.69 -4.46
CA ILE A 53 6.12 -16.34 -4.12
C ILE A 53 5.36 -15.76 -5.30
N THR A 54 4.30 -14.99 -5.04
CA THR A 54 3.59 -14.21 -6.04
C THR A 54 3.55 -12.74 -5.64
N MET A 55 3.29 -11.86 -6.61
CA MET A 55 3.17 -10.41 -6.43
C MET A 55 1.77 -9.96 -6.86
N PRO A 56 0.76 -10.06 -5.98
CA PRO A 56 -0.61 -9.71 -6.34
C PRO A 56 -0.84 -8.21 -6.49
N SER A 57 -0.01 -7.36 -5.90
CA SER A 57 -0.08 -5.91 -5.99
C SER A 57 1.29 -5.26 -6.17
N GLY A 58 1.30 -4.02 -6.63
CA GLY A 58 2.55 -3.28 -6.81
C GLY A 58 2.33 -1.79 -7.05
N HIS A 59 3.29 -1.02 -6.56
CA HIS A 59 3.35 0.43 -6.67
C HIS A 59 4.04 0.86 -7.96
N MET A 60 3.39 1.69 -8.75
CA MET A 60 3.93 2.30 -9.97
C MET A 60 3.81 3.81 -9.87
N ASP A 61 4.91 4.53 -10.04
CA ASP A 61 4.89 5.98 -10.01
C ASP A 61 3.89 6.54 -11.03
N LEU A 62 3.14 7.59 -10.65
CA LEU A 62 2.10 8.15 -11.50
C LEU A 62 2.65 8.59 -12.86
N ALA A 63 3.87 9.14 -12.91
CA ALA A 63 4.54 9.50 -14.15
C ALA A 63 4.79 8.29 -15.09
N GLN A 64 5.11 7.12 -14.53
CA GLN A 64 5.24 5.87 -15.30
C GLN A 64 3.89 5.38 -15.82
N VAL A 65 2.87 5.43 -14.95
CA VAL A 65 1.49 5.04 -15.29
C VAL A 65 0.95 5.86 -16.46
N GLU A 66 1.21 7.15 -16.49
CA GLU A 66 0.71 8.08 -17.52
C GLU A 66 1.58 8.08 -18.79
N GLY A 67 2.90 8.20 -18.62
CA GLY A 67 3.83 8.50 -19.70
C GLY A 67 4.55 7.31 -20.31
N ALA A 68 4.64 6.18 -19.59
CA ALA A 68 5.41 4.99 -20.00
C ALA A 68 4.56 3.71 -19.94
N PHE A 69 3.31 3.80 -20.36
CA PHE A 69 2.31 2.76 -20.17
C PHE A 69 2.73 1.38 -20.68
N ASP A 70 3.23 1.26 -21.91
CA ASP A 70 3.52 -0.03 -22.51
C ASP A 70 4.65 -0.76 -21.76
N SER A 71 5.72 -0.04 -21.40
CA SER A 71 6.81 -0.61 -20.60
C SER A 71 6.39 -0.91 -19.17
N THR A 72 5.52 -0.09 -18.59
CA THR A 72 4.95 -0.35 -17.27
C THR A 72 4.05 -1.58 -17.29
N LEU A 73 3.24 -1.75 -18.33
CA LEU A 73 2.40 -2.93 -18.52
C LEU A 73 3.24 -4.20 -18.68
N GLU A 74 4.38 -4.13 -19.40
CA GLU A 74 5.31 -5.25 -19.53
C GLU A 74 5.90 -5.68 -18.18
N ILE A 75 6.29 -4.73 -17.32
CA ILE A 75 6.75 -4.99 -15.95
C ILE A 75 5.64 -5.70 -15.15
N ILE A 76 4.43 -5.15 -15.16
CA ILE A 76 3.26 -5.68 -14.46
C ILE A 76 2.98 -7.12 -14.88
N GLN A 77 2.96 -7.38 -16.18
CA GLN A 77 2.71 -8.71 -16.74
C GLN A 77 3.81 -9.70 -16.39
N THR A 78 5.08 -9.29 -16.51
CA THR A 78 6.23 -10.12 -16.17
C THR A 78 6.22 -10.55 -14.71
N LEU A 79 5.97 -9.62 -13.80
CA LEU A 79 5.92 -9.90 -12.37
C LEU A 79 4.60 -10.57 -11.93
N GLY A 80 3.57 -10.51 -12.76
CA GLY A 80 2.27 -11.12 -12.48
C GLY A 80 1.40 -10.30 -11.53
N ILE A 81 1.65 -8.98 -11.45
CA ILE A 81 0.87 -8.03 -10.65
C ILE A 81 -0.58 -8.02 -11.15
N LYS A 82 -1.54 -7.98 -10.23
CA LYS A 82 -2.97 -8.00 -10.50
C LYS A 82 -3.69 -6.72 -10.08
N ARG A 83 -3.10 -5.93 -9.17
CA ARG A 83 -3.60 -4.63 -8.70
C ARG A 83 -2.45 -3.64 -8.71
N VAL A 84 -2.69 -2.47 -9.27
CA VAL A 84 -1.68 -1.44 -9.45
C VAL A 84 -2.09 -0.21 -8.66
N PHE A 85 -1.16 0.37 -7.91
CA PHE A 85 -1.42 1.57 -7.13
C PHE A 85 -0.37 2.63 -7.45
N ALA A 86 -0.82 3.89 -7.63
CA ALA A 86 0.07 5.03 -7.59
C ALA A 86 0.30 5.39 -6.12
N PRO A 87 1.57 5.33 -5.64
CA PRO A 87 1.82 5.35 -4.20
C PRO A 87 2.01 6.75 -3.62
N TYR A 88 2.34 7.74 -4.43
CA TYR A 88 2.85 8.99 -3.88
C TYR A 88 2.92 10.14 -4.90
N LEU A 89 2.86 11.37 -4.38
CA LEU A 89 3.30 12.57 -5.09
C LEU A 89 4.41 13.26 -4.28
N VAL A 90 5.50 13.59 -4.95
CA VAL A 90 6.54 14.44 -4.36
C VAL A 90 5.95 15.82 -4.01
N GLU A 91 6.49 16.48 -3.01
CA GLU A 91 5.89 17.68 -2.43
C GLU A 91 5.61 18.77 -3.46
N GLU A 92 6.54 18.96 -4.41
CA GLU A 92 6.43 19.93 -5.49
C GLU A 92 5.30 19.67 -6.49
N ASP A 93 4.84 18.41 -6.60
CA ASP A 93 3.76 18.00 -7.51
C ASP A 93 2.40 17.95 -6.82
N ARG A 94 2.34 18.19 -5.50
CA ARG A 94 1.08 18.15 -4.74
C ARG A 94 0.23 19.38 -5.05
N PRO A 95 -1.03 19.21 -5.46
CA PRO A 95 -1.93 20.32 -5.61
C PRO A 95 -2.14 21.07 -4.29
N THR A 96 -2.32 22.39 -4.36
CA THR A 96 -2.56 23.24 -3.18
C THR A 96 -3.98 23.77 -3.12
N THR A 97 -4.86 23.34 -4.05
CA THR A 97 -6.26 23.79 -4.17
C THR A 97 -7.20 22.59 -4.42
N ALA A 98 -8.46 22.75 -4.06
CA ALA A 98 -9.49 21.74 -4.32
C ALA A 98 -9.61 21.43 -5.83
N GLU A 99 -9.49 22.43 -6.71
CA GLU A 99 -9.54 22.22 -8.15
C GLU A 99 -8.36 21.40 -8.65
N GLY A 100 -7.13 21.68 -8.16
CA GLY A 100 -5.96 20.89 -8.52
C GLY A 100 -6.07 19.41 -8.08
N TYR A 101 -6.72 19.13 -6.93
CA TYR A 101 -7.00 17.74 -6.53
C TYR A 101 -8.11 17.09 -7.35
N LYS A 102 -9.08 17.84 -7.90
CA LYS A 102 -10.03 17.31 -8.89
C LYS A 102 -9.33 16.97 -10.21
N ASP A 103 -8.39 17.80 -10.64
CA ASP A 103 -7.57 17.51 -11.83
C ASP A 103 -6.76 16.22 -11.63
N LEU A 104 -6.13 16.06 -10.45
CA LEU A 104 -5.44 14.81 -10.08
C LEU A 104 -6.41 13.62 -10.11
N ALA A 105 -7.58 13.75 -9.50
CA ALA A 105 -8.62 12.71 -9.51
C ALA A 105 -9.04 12.34 -10.94
N GLY A 106 -9.16 13.33 -11.81
CA GLY A 106 -9.44 13.12 -13.24
C GLY A 106 -8.35 12.31 -13.95
N ARG A 107 -7.06 12.61 -13.66
CA ARG A 107 -5.90 11.85 -14.18
C ARG A 107 -5.89 10.41 -13.66
N LEU A 108 -6.09 10.21 -12.36
CA LEU A 108 -6.17 8.87 -11.75
C LEU A 108 -7.32 8.05 -12.34
N ASN A 109 -8.49 8.68 -12.54
CA ASN A 109 -9.63 8.03 -13.13
C ASN A 109 -9.41 7.65 -14.61
N ALA A 110 -8.69 8.48 -15.37
CA ALA A 110 -8.29 8.15 -16.74
C ALA A 110 -7.30 6.96 -16.77
N ALA A 111 -6.33 6.94 -15.86
CA ALA A 111 -5.43 5.81 -15.70
C ALA A 111 -6.20 4.53 -15.35
N ALA A 112 -7.13 4.58 -14.39
CA ALA A 112 -7.95 3.42 -14.02
C ALA A 112 -8.72 2.84 -15.20
N LYS A 113 -9.34 3.67 -16.03
CA LYS A 113 -10.03 3.21 -17.25
C LYS A 113 -9.08 2.53 -18.24
N ARG A 114 -7.88 3.09 -18.43
CA ARG A 114 -6.88 2.53 -19.34
C ARG A 114 -6.37 1.17 -18.84
N TYR A 115 -6.08 1.03 -17.55
CA TYR A 115 -5.64 -0.24 -16.97
C TYR A 115 -6.76 -1.29 -16.94
N ALA A 116 -8.01 -0.88 -16.76
CA ALA A 116 -9.17 -1.77 -16.81
C ALA A 116 -9.35 -2.47 -18.17
N GLU A 117 -8.95 -1.85 -19.29
CA GLU A 117 -8.94 -2.47 -20.63
C GLU A 117 -8.00 -3.69 -20.68
N HIS A 118 -7.04 -3.77 -19.77
CA HIS A 118 -6.10 -4.89 -19.60
C HIS A 118 -6.46 -5.81 -18.43
N GLY A 119 -7.65 -5.63 -17.82
CA GLY A 119 -8.11 -6.42 -16.69
C GLY A 119 -7.35 -6.13 -15.37
N LEU A 120 -6.75 -4.95 -15.26
CA LEU A 120 -5.96 -4.51 -14.11
C LEU A 120 -6.70 -3.40 -13.36
N PRO A 121 -7.21 -3.64 -12.15
CA PRO A 121 -7.62 -2.57 -11.25
C PRO A 121 -6.44 -1.64 -10.97
N PHE A 122 -6.70 -0.33 -11.08
CA PHE A 122 -5.75 0.71 -10.73
C PHE A 122 -6.31 1.55 -9.57
N GLY A 123 -5.46 1.97 -8.65
CA GLY A 123 -5.87 2.72 -7.48
C GLY A 123 -4.83 3.73 -6.98
N TRP A 124 -5.21 4.37 -5.90
CA TRP A 124 -4.40 5.32 -5.15
C TRP A 124 -4.02 4.72 -3.79
N HIS A 125 -2.77 4.93 -3.36
CA HIS A 125 -2.30 4.68 -2.00
C HIS A 125 -2.09 6.03 -1.30
N ASN A 126 -2.65 6.18 -0.11
CA ASN A 126 -2.59 7.42 0.65
C ASN A 126 -1.40 7.49 1.63
N HIS A 127 -0.96 8.73 1.85
CA HIS A 127 -0.10 9.13 2.98
C HIS A 127 -0.86 10.09 3.91
N ASP A 128 -0.16 10.87 4.69
CA ASP A 128 -0.74 11.84 5.62
C ASP A 128 -1.21 13.14 4.94
N PHE A 129 -0.51 13.57 3.89
CA PHE A 129 -0.75 14.87 3.27
C PHE A 129 -2.13 15.01 2.62
N GLU A 130 -2.78 13.91 2.24
CA GLU A 130 -4.14 13.94 1.71
C GLU A 130 -5.21 14.17 2.77
N PHE A 131 -4.85 14.12 4.06
CA PHE A 131 -5.77 14.34 5.18
C PHE A 131 -5.63 15.71 5.82
N PHE A 132 -4.65 16.52 5.42
CA PHE A 132 -4.54 17.91 5.86
C PHE A 132 -5.48 18.80 5.06
N ALA A 133 -6.29 19.61 5.78
CA ALA A 133 -7.24 20.51 5.14
C ALA A 133 -6.54 21.54 4.26
N LEU A 134 -7.07 21.74 3.06
CA LEU A 134 -6.70 22.82 2.16
C LEU A 134 -7.11 24.19 2.75
N PRO A 135 -6.64 25.33 2.20
CA PRO A 135 -7.00 26.66 2.69
C PRO A 135 -8.50 26.96 2.73
N ASP A 136 -9.31 26.28 1.91
CA ASP A 136 -10.77 26.38 1.87
C ASP A 136 -11.49 25.36 2.80
N GLY A 137 -10.72 24.54 3.53
CA GLY A 137 -11.22 23.53 4.44
C GLY A 137 -11.52 22.17 3.79
N ALA A 138 -11.39 22.04 2.49
CA ALA A 138 -11.59 20.75 1.80
C ALA A 138 -10.46 19.76 2.13
N ILE A 139 -10.79 18.47 2.16
CA ILE A 139 -9.82 17.41 2.42
C ILE A 139 -9.42 16.74 1.09
N PRO A 140 -8.13 16.74 0.74
CA PRO A 140 -7.64 16.15 -0.50
C PRO A 140 -8.10 14.72 -0.76
N MET A 141 -8.06 13.85 0.23
CA MET A 141 -8.47 12.45 0.08
C MET A 141 -9.95 12.32 -0.28
N ASP A 142 -10.81 13.12 0.33
CA ASP A 142 -12.24 13.16 -0.01
C ASP A 142 -12.43 13.59 -1.46
N ILE A 143 -11.70 14.62 -1.91
CA ILE A 143 -11.76 15.08 -3.31
C ILE A 143 -11.34 13.98 -4.27
N ILE A 144 -10.25 13.27 -3.99
CA ILE A 144 -9.74 12.19 -4.85
C ILE A 144 -10.79 11.09 -4.97
N LEU A 145 -11.29 10.57 -3.83
CA LEU A 145 -12.21 9.43 -3.84
C LEU A 145 -13.59 9.78 -4.42
N ASP A 146 -14.07 11.01 -4.19
CA ASP A 146 -15.37 11.47 -4.70
C ASP A 146 -15.35 11.77 -6.22
N ASN A 147 -14.19 12.18 -6.77
CA ASN A 147 -14.09 12.59 -8.16
C ASN A 147 -13.39 11.56 -9.09
N ALA A 148 -12.89 10.45 -8.56
CA ALA A 148 -12.28 9.36 -9.32
C ALA A 148 -13.03 8.03 -9.09
N PRO A 149 -14.26 7.84 -9.62
CA PRO A 149 -15.09 6.67 -9.32
C PRO A 149 -14.52 5.33 -9.81
N GLU A 150 -13.60 5.34 -10.76
CA GLU A 150 -13.04 4.10 -11.33
C GLU A 150 -11.79 3.59 -10.58
N ILE A 151 -11.16 4.41 -9.73
CA ILE A 151 -9.99 3.93 -8.98
C ILE A 151 -10.41 3.01 -7.83
N THR A 152 -9.55 2.07 -7.49
CA THR A 152 -9.59 1.37 -6.20
C THR A 152 -8.76 2.12 -5.17
N TRP A 153 -8.90 1.74 -3.90
CA TRP A 153 -8.14 2.34 -2.83
C TRP A 153 -7.27 1.30 -2.11
N GLU A 154 -5.99 1.60 -2.03
CA GLU A 154 -5.07 0.97 -1.11
C GLU A 154 -4.94 1.85 0.12
N ALA A 155 -5.63 1.47 1.20
CA ALA A 155 -5.70 2.28 2.40
C ALA A 155 -4.50 2.00 3.33
N ASP A 156 -3.65 3.00 3.54
CA ASP A 156 -2.73 2.99 4.67
C ASP A 156 -3.40 3.64 5.88
N LEU A 157 -3.84 2.79 6.81
CA LEU A 157 -4.61 3.24 7.98
C LEU A 157 -3.76 4.01 8.99
N ALA A 158 -2.45 3.75 9.03
CA ALA A 158 -1.54 4.46 9.91
C ALA A 158 -1.26 5.88 9.40
N TRP A 159 -1.11 6.06 8.09
CA TRP A 159 -0.97 7.39 7.51
C TRP A 159 -2.25 8.24 7.66
N ILE A 160 -3.45 7.64 7.64
CA ILE A 160 -4.70 8.33 7.97
C ILE A 160 -4.62 8.92 9.37
N VAL A 161 -4.18 8.12 10.36
CA VAL A 161 -4.02 8.58 11.75
C VAL A 161 -2.96 9.69 11.84
N ARG A 162 -1.82 9.56 11.16
CA ARG A 162 -0.79 10.62 11.11
C ARG A 162 -1.30 11.90 10.46
N GLY A 163 -2.20 11.80 9.50
CA GLY A 163 -2.91 12.93 8.90
C GLY A 163 -3.99 13.53 9.79
N GLY A 164 -4.20 12.99 11.01
CA GLY A 164 -5.16 13.50 11.98
C GLY A 164 -6.60 13.06 11.76
N ALA A 165 -6.85 12.08 10.89
CA ALA A 165 -8.18 11.55 10.57
C ALA A 165 -8.45 10.21 11.24
N ASP A 166 -9.74 9.82 11.32
CA ASP A 166 -10.16 8.52 11.86
C ASP A 166 -10.23 7.47 10.74
N PRO A 167 -9.38 6.43 10.76
CA PRO A 167 -9.40 5.39 9.74
C PRO A 167 -10.71 4.60 9.72
N LEU A 168 -11.42 4.45 10.83
CA LEU A 168 -12.72 3.78 10.86
C LEU A 168 -13.80 4.58 10.14
N ASP A 169 -13.77 5.92 10.24
CA ASP A 169 -14.67 6.80 9.50
C ASP A 169 -14.41 6.68 7.98
N TYR A 170 -13.14 6.70 7.55
CA TYR A 170 -12.79 6.55 6.14
C TYR A 170 -13.16 5.17 5.59
N VAL A 171 -12.91 4.10 6.33
CA VAL A 171 -13.35 2.74 5.96
C VAL A 171 -14.87 2.64 5.87
N ALA A 172 -15.62 3.31 6.74
CA ALA A 172 -17.08 3.31 6.69
C ALA A 172 -17.62 4.08 5.48
N ARG A 173 -16.99 5.19 5.09
CA ARG A 173 -17.42 6.04 3.95
C ARG A 173 -17.01 5.49 2.58
N TYR A 174 -15.81 4.92 2.47
CA TYR A 174 -15.19 4.54 1.19
C TYR A 174 -14.80 3.05 1.14
N GLY A 175 -15.34 2.23 2.02
CA GLY A 175 -14.98 0.82 2.13
C GLY A 175 -15.25 -0.01 0.88
N ASP A 176 -16.21 0.39 0.06
CA ASP A 176 -16.52 -0.23 -1.24
C ASP A 176 -15.42 -0.05 -2.29
N ARG A 177 -14.51 0.92 -2.05
CA ARG A 177 -13.34 1.20 -2.91
C ARG A 177 -12.10 0.40 -2.48
N LEU A 178 -12.11 -0.20 -1.28
CA LEU A 178 -10.97 -0.91 -0.73
C LEU A 178 -10.56 -2.11 -1.60
N SER A 179 -9.29 -2.19 -1.89
CA SER A 179 -8.66 -3.26 -2.66
C SER A 179 -7.44 -3.84 -1.94
N CYS A 180 -6.69 -2.99 -1.25
CA CYS A 180 -5.55 -3.35 -0.42
C CYS A 180 -5.55 -2.53 0.87
N ILE A 181 -4.98 -3.07 1.93
CA ILE A 181 -4.78 -2.40 3.22
C ILE A 181 -3.30 -2.49 3.58
N HIS A 182 -2.64 -1.36 3.77
CA HIS A 182 -1.34 -1.34 4.39
C HIS A 182 -1.47 -1.49 5.91
N VAL A 183 -0.82 -2.53 6.40
CA VAL A 183 -0.86 -2.92 7.82
C VAL A 183 0.45 -2.45 8.46
N LYS A 184 0.39 -1.24 8.99
CA LYS A 184 1.50 -0.48 9.58
C LYS A 184 1.08 0.04 10.96
N ASP A 185 1.98 0.14 11.92
CA ASP A 185 1.62 0.64 13.25
C ASP A 185 2.47 1.85 13.64
N ILE A 186 1.94 2.67 14.52
CA ILE A 186 2.57 3.92 14.98
C ILE A 186 3.00 3.72 16.42
N ALA A 187 4.24 4.06 16.72
CA ALA A 187 4.76 4.07 18.09
C ALA A 187 4.08 5.15 18.95
N ALA A 188 4.06 4.96 20.25
CA ALA A 188 3.61 6.00 21.17
C ALA A 188 4.46 7.28 21.01
N ASP A 189 3.84 8.43 21.24
CA ASP A 189 4.48 9.73 21.07
C ASP A 189 5.86 9.80 21.75
N GLY A 190 6.86 10.25 20.99
CA GLY A 190 8.23 10.41 21.46
C GLY A 190 9.05 9.13 21.55
N THR A 191 8.51 7.99 21.10
CA THR A 191 9.25 6.70 21.06
C THR A 191 9.61 6.30 19.63
N ASN A 192 10.55 5.36 19.46
CA ASN A 192 11.03 4.83 18.16
C ASN A 192 11.42 5.94 17.16
N LEU A 193 12.06 7.02 17.63
CA LEU A 193 12.44 8.15 16.78
C LEU A 193 13.49 7.78 15.73
N ASP A 194 14.30 6.78 15.98
CA ASP A 194 15.25 6.19 15.05
C ASP A 194 14.58 5.40 13.91
N GLU A 195 13.35 4.94 14.13
CA GLU A 195 12.46 4.32 13.15
C GLU A 195 11.34 5.27 12.67
N ASP A 196 11.55 6.59 12.78
CA ASP A 196 10.60 7.65 12.39
C ASP A 196 9.23 7.54 13.09
N GLY A 197 9.20 7.00 14.31
CA GLY A 197 8.00 6.82 15.12
C GLY A 197 7.07 5.71 14.60
N TRP A 198 7.57 4.78 13.79
CA TRP A 198 6.85 3.55 13.45
C TRP A 198 7.06 2.48 14.52
N ALA A 199 6.17 1.52 14.55
CA ALA A 199 6.25 0.39 15.48
C ALA A 199 5.98 -0.94 14.75
N ASP A 200 6.44 -2.03 15.32
CA ASP A 200 6.00 -3.35 14.91
C ASP A 200 4.47 -3.49 15.08
N LEU A 201 3.84 -4.19 14.17
CA LEU A 201 2.39 -4.40 14.18
C LEU A 201 1.88 -4.90 15.55
N GLY A 202 0.94 -4.15 16.13
CA GLY A 202 0.29 -4.46 17.40
C GLY A 202 1.14 -4.14 18.64
N ASP A 203 2.28 -3.50 18.47
CA ASP A 203 3.07 -2.93 19.56
C ASP A 203 3.00 -1.39 19.57
N GLY A 204 2.27 -0.84 18.59
CA GLY A 204 1.94 0.58 18.46
C GLY A 204 0.61 0.95 19.10
N VAL A 205 0.08 2.09 18.65
CA VAL A 205 -1.13 2.70 19.24
C VAL A 205 -2.41 2.39 18.46
N LEU A 206 -2.33 1.74 17.29
CA LEU A 206 -3.51 1.46 16.47
C LEU A 206 -4.29 0.25 17.00
N GLY A 207 -5.63 0.40 17.02
CA GLY A 207 -6.55 -0.67 17.43
C GLY A 207 -6.75 -1.72 16.32
N TRP A 208 -5.71 -2.43 15.91
CA TRP A 208 -5.72 -3.32 14.72
C TRP A 208 -6.83 -4.36 14.72
N THR A 209 -7.26 -4.88 15.87
CA THR A 209 -8.39 -5.82 15.91
C THR A 209 -9.69 -5.18 15.39
N ALA A 210 -9.95 -3.93 15.75
CA ALA A 210 -11.15 -3.20 15.29
C ALA A 210 -11.01 -2.83 13.80
N LEU A 211 -9.85 -2.35 13.38
CA LEU A 211 -9.54 -1.97 12.01
C LEU A 211 -9.70 -3.18 11.05
N LEU A 212 -9.13 -4.34 11.40
CA LEU A 212 -9.27 -5.55 10.61
C LEU A 212 -10.73 -6.01 10.50
N LYS A 213 -11.52 -5.91 11.58
CA LYS A 213 -12.96 -6.22 11.55
C LYS A 213 -13.70 -5.29 10.59
N ALA A 214 -13.43 -3.98 10.65
CA ALA A 214 -14.05 -2.99 9.78
C ALA A 214 -13.73 -3.23 8.31
N CYS A 215 -12.45 -3.45 7.97
CA CYS A 215 -12.02 -3.72 6.60
C CYS A 215 -12.63 -5.04 6.05
N ARG A 216 -12.62 -6.11 6.84
CA ARG A 216 -13.23 -7.39 6.44
C ARG A 216 -14.73 -7.29 6.16
N ALA A 217 -15.43 -6.41 6.84
CA ALA A 217 -16.85 -6.21 6.62
C ALA A 217 -17.15 -5.57 5.25
N GLN A 218 -16.17 -4.87 4.66
CA GLN A 218 -16.33 -4.22 3.35
C GLN A 218 -16.13 -5.20 2.19
N SER A 219 -15.11 -6.06 2.27
CA SER A 219 -14.81 -7.02 1.20
C SER A 219 -14.08 -8.25 1.72
N SER A 220 -14.38 -9.40 1.11
CA SER A 220 -13.65 -10.66 1.34
C SER A 220 -12.37 -10.78 0.47
N ASP A 221 -12.22 -9.93 -0.54
CA ASP A 221 -11.12 -9.95 -1.51
C ASP A 221 -10.17 -8.78 -1.30
N LEU A 222 -9.65 -8.63 -0.07
CA LEU A 222 -8.63 -7.64 0.26
C LEU A 222 -7.26 -8.30 0.35
N ILE A 223 -6.25 -7.57 -0.14
CA ILE A 223 -4.85 -7.81 0.16
C ILE A 223 -4.53 -7.03 1.45
N TYR A 224 -3.78 -7.65 2.35
CA TYR A 224 -3.22 -7.01 3.54
C TYR A 224 -1.70 -7.02 3.39
N ALA A 225 -1.13 -5.85 3.12
CA ALA A 225 0.31 -5.66 2.92
C ALA A 225 0.95 -5.17 4.22
N LEU A 226 1.79 -6.01 4.81
CA LEU A 226 2.59 -5.64 5.98
C LEU A 226 3.63 -4.61 5.55
N GLU A 227 3.69 -3.49 6.25
CA GLU A 227 4.68 -2.45 5.95
C GLU A 227 5.20 -1.76 7.22
N HIS A 228 6.47 -1.37 7.15
CA HIS A 228 7.17 -0.49 8.08
C HIS A 228 8.17 0.34 7.29
N ASP A 229 8.07 1.67 7.34
CA ASP A 229 8.89 2.51 6.45
C ASP A 229 10.37 2.48 6.77
N LYS A 230 10.74 2.18 8.02
CA LYS A 230 12.15 2.25 8.46
C LYS A 230 12.46 1.24 9.56
N PRO A 231 12.29 -0.08 9.32
CA PRO A 231 12.62 -1.06 10.33
C PRO A 231 14.16 -1.16 10.52
N THR A 232 14.63 -1.17 11.76
CA THR A 232 16.04 -1.33 12.08
C THR A 232 16.57 -2.68 11.61
N ASP A 233 15.78 -3.75 11.75
CA ASP A 233 16.04 -5.09 11.22
C ASP A 233 14.85 -5.53 10.36
N PRO A 234 14.91 -5.29 9.03
CA PRO A 234 13.81 -5.63 8.14
C PRO A 234 13.40 -7.11 8.13
N ILE A 235 14.38 -8.02 8.24
CA ILE A 235 14.10 -9.47 8.23
C ILE A 235 13.37 -9.87 9.50
N ALA A 236 13.85 -9.45 10.66
CA ALA A 236 13.19 -9.73 11.93
C ALA A 236 11.81 -9.04 12.01
N TYR A 237 11.68 -7.82 11.46
CA TYR A 237 10.38 -7.15 11.31
C TYR A 237 9.37 -8.02 10.53
N ALA A 238 9.74 -8.51 9.34
CA ALA A 238 8.85 -9.28 8.48
C ALA A 238 8.32 -10.54 9.20
N ASP A 239 9.17 -11.24 9.94
CA ASP A 239 8.79 -12.44 10.71
C ASP A 239 7.81 -12.09 11.83
N ARG A 240 8.16 -11.07 12.66
CA ARG A 240 7.31 -10.63 13.79
C ARG A 240 5.95 -10.10 13.29
N ALA A 241 5.94 -9.26 12.24
CA ALA A 241 4.73 -8.69 11.68
C ALA A 241 3.80 -9.78 11.11
N ALA A 242 4.34 -10.76 10.38
CA ALA A 242 3.56 -11.87 9.86
C ALA A 242 2.96 -12.76 10.96
N ALA A 243 3.71 -13.03 12.03
CA ALA A 243 3.22 -13.78 13.18
C ALA A 243 2.11 -13.01 13.92
N LYS A 244 2.33 -11.73 14.20
CA LYS A 244 1.36 -10.86 14.88
C LYS A 244 0.08 -10.69 14.06
N PHE A 245 0.19 -10.49 12.74
CA PHE A 245 -0.98 -10.38 11.87
C PHE A 245 -1.88 -11.62 11.95
N ARG A 246 -1.30 -12.83 11.90
CA ARG A 246 -2.07 -14.06 12.02
C ARG A 246 -2.80 -14.19 13.37
N MET A 247 -2.17 -13.73 14.46
CA MET A 247 -2.82 -13.68 15.78
C MET A 247 -4.00 -12.72 15.79
N LEU A 248 -3.79 -11.48 15.32
CA LEU A 248 -4.83 -10.45 15.25
C LEU A 248 -5.98 -10.89 14.32
N TRP A 249 -5.64 -11.46 13.17
CA TRP A 249 -6.63 -11.99 12.24
C TRP A 249 -7.52 -13.08 12.86
N SER A 250 -6.93 -14.01 13.62
CA SER A 250 -7.69 -15.05 14.31
C SER A 250 -8.64 -14.47 15.36
N ALA A 251 -8.28 -13.36 16.00
CA ALA A 251 -9.14 -12.66 16.97
C ALA A 251 -10.32 -11.91 16.31
N THR A 252 -10.33 -11.79 14.97
CA THR A 252 -11.45 -11.18 14.22
C THR A 252 -12.47 -12.19 13.69
N GLN A 253 -12.25 -13.48 13.92
CA GLN A 253 -13.18 -14.55 13.53
C GLN A 253 -14.35 -14.62 14.52
#